data_d3d9fd3db370e93a972ca1343aa15996
#
_entry.id   d3d9fd3db370e93a972ca1343aa15996
#
_cell.length_a   1.000
_cell.length_b   1.000
_cell.length_c   1.000
_cell.angle_alpha   90.00
_cell.angle_beta   90.00
_cell.angle_gamma   90.00
#
_symmetry.space_group_name_H-M   'P 1'
#
loop_
_entity.id
_entity.type
_entity.pdbx_description
1 polymer ?
#
loop_
_entity_poly.entity_id
_entity_poly.type
_entity_poly.pdbx_seq_one_letter_code
_entity_poly.pdbx_strand_id
1 'polypeptide(L)'
;MKTPASALGFLFLAATLRAAPDPNWLGHDRERPQPTVVDPGTFSSQAQPGRPPADAVVLFDGKDLSQWVAMDGSPTKWTVRDGIMLCVPGSGYARTSQSFGDCQLHVEWASPTPTHGDSQGRGNSGVFFGYDRYECQVLDSYQNKTYADGSAAAIYGQYPPLVNVMLPPGQWEVYDIVWTAPRFDAEGKLLSKARETVFHNGVLVQNNVELTGPTAWIGRAPYKAHPERLPIALQDHGNPVRFRNIWVRELGTHRRKEMMVSDALLDSYAGDYGDHIHNTFKVRRLPDGLLSATLSDVEVVLHAETPTKFYALTTDLQCEFKVDGANREVDVTVGDSEGVMKFRAGP
;
A
#
# COMPACT_ATOMS: atom_id res chain seq x y z
N MET A 1 43.49 -11.50 38.81
CA MET A 1 42.77 -12.27 37.80
C MET A 1 41.46 -11.54 37.54
N LYS A 2 41.32 -10.89 36.41
CA LYS A 2 40.09 -10.23 35.97
C LYS A 2 39.48 -11.07 34.81
N THR A 3 38.32 -11.61 35.03
CA THR A 3 37.54 -12.34 34.02
C THR A 3 36.96 -11.38 33.00
N PRO A 4 37.02 -11.65 31.70
CA PRO A 4 36.37 -10.81 30.70
C PRO A 4 34.88 -11.15 30.61
N ALA A 5 34.04 -10.12 30.63
CA ALA A 5 32.61 -10.22 30.37
C ALA A 5 32.39 -10.43 28.87
N SER A 6 31.79 -11.55 28.50
CA SER A 6 31.36 -11.84 27.15
C SER A 6 30.11 -11.03 26.83
N ALA A 7 30.25 -10.06 25.93
CA ALA A 7 29.11 -9.36 25.34
C ALA A 7 28.45 -10.30 24.30
N LEU A 8 27.26 -10.79 24.62
CA LEU A 8 26.40 -11.49 23.68
C LEU A 8 25.76 -10.45 22.74
N GLY A 9 26.30 -10.35 21.53
CA GLY A 9 25.70 -9.52 20.48
C GLY A 9 24.44 -10.22 19.93
N PHE A 10 23.28 -9.64 20.20
CA PHE A 10 22.05 -10.03 19.51
C PHE A 10 22.12 -9.51 18.07
N LEU A 11 22.34 -10.43 17.13
CA LEU A 11 22.11 -10.14 15.72
C LEU A 11 20.60 -10.06 15.48
N PHE A 12 20.07 -8.84 15.38
CA PHE A 12 18.75 -8.65 14.80
C PHE A 12 18.82 -8.95 13.30
N LEU A 13 18.35 -10.12 12.92
CA LEU A 13 18.05 -10.42 11.53
C LEU A 13 16.86 -9.54 11.14
N ALA A 14 17.11 -8.47 10.40
CA ALA A 14 16.05 -7.72 9.74
C ALA A 14 15.39 -8.67 8.71
N ALA A 15 14.22 -9.20 9.04
CA ALA A 15 13.40 -9.94 8.11
C ALA A 15 12.98 -8.96 7.02
N THR A 16 13.63 -9.04 5.86
CA THR A 16 13.13 -8.38 4.65
C THR A 16 11.78 -9.02 4.32
N LEU A 17 10.69 -8.26 4.47
CA LEU A 17 9.38 -8.63 3.96
C LEU A 17 9.49 -8.80 2.43
N ARG A 18 9.89 -9.98 1.99
CA ARG A 18 9.74 -10.37 0.59
C ARG A 18 8.27 -10.66 0.37
N ALA A 19 7.72 -10.20 -0.76
CA ALA A 19 6.42 -10.66 -1.21
C ALA A 19 6.46 -12.19 -1.29
N ALA A 20 5.81 -12.84 -0.33
CA ALA A 20 5.63 -14.29 -0.30
C ALA A 20 4.23 -14.62 -0.83
N PRO A 21 4.03 -15.80 -1.41
CA PRO A 21 2.67 -16.28 -1.68
C PRO A 21 1.80 -16.15 -0.42
N ASP A 22 0.52 -15.86 -0.60
CA ASP A 22 -0.42 -15.79 0.51
C ASP A 22 -0.42 -17.15 1.24
N PRO A 23 0.03 -17.22 2.49
CA PRO A 23 0.15 -18.49 3.21
C PRO A 23 -1.20 -19.10 3.62
N ASN A 24 -2.30 -18.36 3.43
CA ASN A 24 -3.66 -18.86 3.69
C ASN A 24 -4.16 -19.82 2.63
N TRP A 25 -3.46 -19.95 1.51
CA TRP A 25 -3.89 -20.76 0.39
C TRP A 25 -2.77 -21.64 -0.13
N LEU A 26 -3.08 -22.92 -0.33
CA LEU A 26 -2.15 -23.82 -1.02
C LEU A 26 -1.97 -23.45 -2.50
N GLY A 27 -0.90 -23.91 -3.08
CA GLY A 27 -0.75 -23.88 -4.53
C GLY A 27 -1.86 -24.70 -5.18
N HIS A 28 -2.58 -24.08 -6.14
CA HIS A 28 -3.66 -24.73 -6.90
C HIS A 28 -4.96 -25.00 -6.15
N ASP A 29 -5.16 -24.39 -4.97
CA ASP A 29 -6.43 -24.46 -4.23
C ASP A 29 -7.57 -23.87 -5.08
N ARG A 30 -8.58 -24.70 -5.37
CA ARG A 30 -9.74 -24.31 -6.21
C ARG A 30 -10.76 -23.48 -5.44
N GLU A 31 -10.75 -23.57 -4.10
CA GLU A 31 -11.63 -22.78 -3.22
C GLU A 31 -11.07 -21.37 -2.96
N ARG A 32 -9.81 -21.13 -3.37
CA ARG A 32 -9.24 -19.79 -3.29
C ARG A 32 -10.10 -18.81 -4.09
N PRO A 33 -10.53 -17.67 -3.48
CA PRO A 33 -11.33 -16.68 -4.19
C PRO A 33 -10.69 -16.27 -5.52
N GLN A 34 -11.50 -16.34 -6.57
CA GLN A 34 -11.03 -15.92 -7.89
C GLN A 34 -10.78 -14.40 -7.91
N PRO A 35 -9.78 -13.93 -8.67
CA PRO A 35 -9.57 -12.51 -8.87
C PRO A 35 -10.84 -11.84 -9.38
N THR A 36 -11.16 -10.67 -8.85
CA THR A 36 -12.28 -9.86 -9.33
C THR A 36 -12.07 -9.50 -10.80
N VAL A 37 -13.09 -9.74 -11.62
CA VAL A 37 -13.05 -9.32 -13.02
C VAL A 37 -13.32 -7.83 -13.10
N VAL A 38 -12.37 -7.09 -13.66
CA VAL A 38 -12.44 -5.64 -13.83
C VAL A 38 -12.32 -5.31 -15.32
N ASP A 39 -13.20 -4.46 -15.85
CA ASP A 39 -12.99 -3.83 -17.16
C ASP A 39 -11.73 -2.93 -17.07
N PRO A 40 -10.68 -3.19 -17.86
CA PRO A 40 -9.42 -2.45 -17.73
C PRO A 40 -9.50 -1.00 -18.24
N GLY A 41 -10.62 -0.59 -18.82
CA GLY A 41 -10.71 0.71 -19.48
C GLY A 41 -10.03 0.74 -20.86
N THR A 42 -9.48 1.90 -21.23
CA THR A 42 -8.75 2.09 -22.49
C THR A 42 -7.53 2.98 -22.28
N PHE A 43 -6.52 2.77 -23.09
CA PHE A 43 -5.33 3.63 -23.08
C PHE A 43 -5.61 5.01 -23.63
N SER A 44 -4.90 6.00 -23.12
CA SER A 44 -4.92 7.37 -23.63
C SER A 44 -4.06 7.54 -24.87
N SER A 45 -4.38 8.57 -25.63
CA SER A 45 -3.57 9.07 -26.74
C SER A 45 -3.26 10.56 -26.54
N GLN A 46 -2.41 11.14 -27.37
CA GLN A 46 -2.18 12.59 -27.34
C GLN A 46 -3.49 13.38 -27.60
N ALA A 47 -4.37 12.85 -28.43
CA ALA A 47 -5.62 13.52 -28.81
C ALA A 47 -6.74 13.37 -27.78
N GLN A 48 -6.81 12.23 -27.09
CA GLN A 48 -7.93 11.92 -26.19
C GLN A 48 -7.46 11.13 -24.97
N PRO A 49 -8.02 11.44 -23.78
CA PRO A 49 -7.82 10.63 -22.58
C PRO A 49 -8.45 9.26 -22.75
N GLY A 50 -7.86 8.26 -22.11
CA GLY A 50 -8.42 6.93 -21.99
C GLY A 50 -9.57 6.86 -21.00
N ARG A 51 -10.19 5.71 -20.90
CA ARG A 51 -11.19 5.40 -19.90
C ARG A 51 -10.52 4.67 -18.73
N PRO A 52 -10.77 5.07 -17.49
CA PRO A 52 -10.20 4.39 -16.31
C PRO A 52 -10.72 2.96 -16.17
N PRO A 53 -10.04 2.07 -15.44
CA PRO A 53 -10.57 0.80 -14.99
C PRO A 53 -11.88 0.94 -14.22
N ALA A 54 -12.77 -0.05 -14.33
CA ALA A 54 -14.10 0.03 -13.75
C ALA A 54 -14.14 0.09 -12.20
N ASP A 55 -13.07 -0.32 -11.53
CA ASP A 55 -12.90 -0.27 -10.08
C ASP A 55 -12.09 0.95 -9.61
N ALA A 56 -11.75 1.87 -10.51
CA ALA A 56 -11.03 3.08 -10.16
C ALA A 56 -11.98 4.17 -9.61
N VAL A 57 -11.48 4.92 -8.65
CA VAL A 57 -12.06 6.20 -8.22
C VAL A 57 -11.56 7.27 -9.18
N VAL A 58 -12.49 7.88 -9.90
CA VAL A 58 -12.16 8.97 -10.83
C VAL A 58 -11.97 10.26 -10.05
N LEU A 59 -10.77 10.82 -10.11
CA LEU A 59 -10.42 12.07 -9.44
C LEU A 59 -10.63 13.28 -10.35
N PHE A 60 -10.44 13.11 -11.67
CA PHE A 60 -10.72 14.14 -12.65
C PHE A 60 -11.00 13.53 -14.03
N ASP A 61 -12.19 13.78 -14.58
CA ASP A 61 -12.67 13.30 -15.87
C ASP A 61 -12.91 14.42 -16.91
N GLY A 62 -12.43 15.62 -16.59
CA GLY A 62 -12.61 16.78 -17.46
C GLY A 62 -13.84 17.66 -17.15
N LYS A 63 -14.69 17.29 -16.18
CA LYS A 63 -15.93 18.02 -15.88
C LYS A 63 -15.74 19.12 -14.85
N ASP A 64 -15.31 18.76 -13.65
CA ASP A 64 -15.22 19.69 -12.53
C ASP A 64 -14.12 19.29 -11.53
N LEU A 65 -13.92 20.08 -10.49
CA LEU A 65 -12.96 19.86 -9.42
C LEU A 65 -13.62 19.41 -8.10
N SER A 66 -14.78 18.77 -8.16
CA SER A 66 -15.52 18.32 -6.97
C SER A 66 -14.73 17.37 -6.05
N GLN A 67 -13.73 16.66 -6.61
CA GLN A 67 -12.85 15.79 -5.85
C GLN A 67 -11.61 16.53 -5.28
N TRP A 68 -11.45 17.83 -5.57
CA TRP A 68 -10.26 18.61 -5.25
C TRP A 68 -10.58 19.83 -4.39
N VAL A 69 -9.72 20.08 -3.42
CA VAL A 69 -9.77 21.23 -2.52
C VAL A 69 -8.38 21.84 -2.35
N ALA A 70 -8.30 23.06 -1.85
CA ALA A 70 -7.03 23.64 -1.41
C ALA A 70 -6.47 22.89 -0.19
N MET A 71 -5.22 23.14 0.17
CA MET A 71 -4.56 22.44 1.28
C MET A 71 -5.29 22.63 2.62
N ASP A 72 -5.92 23.75 2.85
CA ASP A 72 -6.72 24.06 4.04
C ASP A 72 -8.17 23.49 4.00
N GLY A 73 -8.54 22.81 2.91
CA GLY A 73 -9.88 22.26 2.71
C GLY A 73 -10.90 23.21 2.09
N SER A 74 -10.55 24.47 1.83
CA SER A 74 -11.37 25.40 1.08
C SER A 74 -11.43 25.02 -0.42
N PRO A 75 -12.37 25.56 -1.20
CA PRO A 75 -12.40 25.33 -2.64
C PRO A 75 -11.06 25.69 -3.30
N THR A 76 -10.53 24.80 -4.14
CA THR A 76 -9.32 25.10 -4.89
C THR A 76 -9.54 26.25 -5.87
N LYS A 77 -8.50 27.03 -6.12
CA LYS A 77 -8.51 28.11 -7.13
C LYS A 77 -8.05 27.65 -8.52
N TRP A 78 -7.68 26.37 -8.66
CA TRP A 78 -7.41 25.78 -9.96
C TRP A 78 -8.66 25.79 -10.81
N THR A 79 -8.53 25.75 -12.12
CA THR A 79 -9.66 25.91 -13.03
C THR A 79 -9.79 24.74 -14.00
N VAL A 80 -10.98 24.57 -14.57
CA VAL A 80 -11.22 23.62 -15.66
C VAL A 80 -11.55 24.39 -16.92
N ARG A 81 -10.88 24.07 -18.02
CA ARG A 81 -11.18 24.59 -19.35
C ARG A 81 -10.92 23.51 -20.40
N ASP A 82 -11.88 23.32 -21.28
CA ASP A 82 -11.82 22.35 -22.38
C ASP A 82 -11.47 20.91 -21.93
N GLY A 83 -12.03 20.48 -20.80
CA GLY A 83 -11.79 19.17 -20.22
C GLY A 83 -10.43 19.01 -19.54
N ILE A 84 -9.71 20.10 -19.30
CA ILE A 84 -8.35 20.14 -18.75
C ILE A 84 -8.38 20.87 -17.40
N MET A 85 -7.76 20.29 -16.39
CA MET A 85 -7.49 20.91 -15.10
C MET A 85 -6.20 21.74 -15.23
N LEU A 86 -6.29 23.02 -14.88
CA LEU A 86 -5.22 23.99 -15.05
C LEU A 86 -4.71 24.43 -13.68
N CYS A 87 -3.42 24.25 -13.44
CA CYS A 87 -2.73 24.91 -12.34
C CYS A 87 -2.76 26.43 -12.58
N VAL A 88 -3.29 27.18 -11.60
CA VAL A 88 -3.26 28.65 -11.61
C VAL A 88 -2.07 29.11 -10.78
N PRO A 89 -1.02 29.69 -11.37
CA PRO A 89 0.19 30.09 -10.66
C PRO A 89 -0.09 30.99 -9.45
N GLY A 90 0.47 30.64 -8.29
CA GLY A 90 0.30 31.37 -7.04
C GLY A 90 -1.00 31.06 -6.30
N SER A 91 -1.78 30.08 -6.75
CA SER A 91 -3.05 29.69 -6.09
C SER A 91 -2.89 28.65 -4.98
N GLY A 92 -1.70 28.08 -4.85
CA GLY A 92 -1.40 26.98 -3.93
C GLY A 92 -1.73 25.60 -4.49
N TYR A 93 -1.35 24.56 -3.76
CA TYR A 93 -1.58 23.16 -4.14
C TYR A 93 -3.07 22.84 -4.17
N ALA A 94 -3.43 21.90 -5.04
CA ALA A 94 -4.74 21.23 -5.00
C ALA A 94 -4.56 19.80 -4.46
N ARG A 95 -5.39 19.40 -3.49
CA ARG A 95 -5.37 18.04 -2.94
C ARG A 95 -6.73 17.36 -3.10
N THR A 96 -6.73 16.04 -3.10
CA THR A 96 -7.98 15.28 -3.07
C THR A 96 -8.74 15.52 -1.76
N SER A 97 -10.06 15.57 -1.83
CA SER A 97 -10.94 15.61 -0.66
C SER A 97 -10.92 14.30 0.12
N GLN A 98 -10.75 13.19 -0.60
CA GLN A 98 -10.61 11.83 -0.06
C GLN A 98 -9.14 11.49 0.20
N SER A 99 -8.90 10.63 1.20
CA SER A 99 -7.58 10.08 1.55
C SER A 99 -7.41 8.67 1.02
N PHE A 100 -6.20 8.35 0.56
CA PHE A 100 -5.82 7.06 -0.02
C PHE A 100 -4.63 6.47 0.73
N GLY A 101 -4.61 5.14 0.86
CA GLY A 101 -3.47 4.35 1.33
C GLY A 101 -2.66 3.82 0.17
N ASP A 102 -2.31 2.51 0.22
CA ASP A 102 -1.66 1.84 -0.90
C ASP A 102 -2.54 1.91 -2.14
N CYS A 103 -2.00 2.39 -3.24
CA CYS A 103 -2.78 2.63 -4.44
C CYS A 103 -1.97 2.57 -5.72
N GLN A 104 -2.68 2.36 -6.83
CA GLN A 104 -2.23 2.69 -8.18
C GLN A 104 -2.85 4.04 -8.55
N LEU A 105 -2.03 5.01 -8.87
CA LEU A 105 -2.45 6.34 -9.34
C LEU A 105 -2.06 6.51 -10.80
N HIS A 106 -3.01 6.96 -11.61
CA HIS A 106 -2.78 7.40 -12.98
C HIS A 106 -2.96 8.91 -13.07
N VAL A 107 -1.99 9.61 -13.65
CA VAL A 107 -2.03 11.06 -13.87
C VAL A 107 -1.50 11.37 -15.26
N GLU A 108 -2.31 12.06 -16.06
CA GLU A 108 -1.81 12.67 -17.30
C GLU A 108 -1.57 14.15 -17.08
N TRP A 109 -0.38 14.61 -17.48
CA TRP A 109 0.02 15.99 -17.34
C TRP A 109 0.74 16.50 -18.58
N ALA A 110 0.77 17.81 -18.76
CA ALA A 110 1.52 18.43 -19.85
C ALA A 110 2.17 19.72 -19.39
N SER A 111 3.44 19.88 -19.74
CA SER A 111 4.18 21.11 -19.50
C SER A 111 3.61 22.28 -20.33
N PRO A 112 3.79 23.53 -19.87
CA PRO A 112 3.32 24.69 -20.59
C PRO A 112 3.99 24.84 -21.95
N THR A 113 3.22 25.37 -22.91
CA THR A 113 3.74 25.82 -24.21
C THR A 113 3.16 27.21 -24.55
N PRO A 114 3.94 28.19 -24.96
CA PRO A 114 5.40 28.13 -25.17
C PRO A 114 6.16 27.89 -23.88
N THR A 115 7.35 27.29 -23.99
CA THR A 115 8.22 26.97 -22.87
C THR A 115 8.82 28.27 -22.28
N HIS A 116 8.81 28.37 -20.96
CA HIS A 116 9.42 29.46 -20.20
C HIS A 116 10.33 28.93 -19.11
N GLY A 117 11.43 29.60 -18.83
CA GLY A 117 12.40 29.23 -17.81
C GLY A 117 13.36 28.13 -18.24
N ASP A 118 14.17 27.72 -17.28
CA ASP A 118 15.15 26.62 -17.40
C ASP A 118 15.25 25.86 -16.10
N SER A 119 15.95 24.73 -16.10
CA SER A 119 16.15 23.87 -14.92
C SER A 119 14.84 23.66 -14.15
N GLN A 120 14.82 23.90 -12.84
CA GLN A 120 13.64 23.76 -11.98
C GLN A 120 12.59 24.87 -12.17
N GLY A 121 12.88 25.91 -12.91
CA GLY A 121 11.92 26.95 -13.27
C GLY A 121 11.06 26.65 -14.49
N ARG A 122 11.22 25.47 -15.11
CA ARG A 122 10.58 25.14 -16.37
C ARG A 122 9.53 24.05 -16.24
N GLY A 123 8.26 24.43 -16.32
CA GLY A 123 7.14 23.48 -16.26
C GLY A 123 7.11 22.65 -14.99
N ASN A 124 7.40 23.25 -13.85
CA ASN A 124 7.55 22.58 -12.57
C ASN A 124 6.20 22.42 -11.87
N SER A 125 5.98 21.24 -11.34
CA SER A 125 4.90 20.82 -10.47
C SER A 125 5.34 19.56 -9.71
N GLY A 126 4.42 18.85 -9.04
CA GLY A 126 4.68 17.59 -8.35
C GLY A 126 3.40 16.82 -8.10
N VAL A 127 3.52 15.50 -8.06
CA VAL A 127 2.50 14.59 -7.56
C VAL A 127 2.93 14.13 -6.18
N PHE A 128 2.14 14.45 -5.15
CA PHE A 128 2.48 14.17 -3.76
C PHE A 128 1.58 13.10 -3.16
N PHE A 129 2.19 12.14 -2.49
CA PHE A 129 1.51 11.23 -1.57
C PHE A 129 1.72 11.67 -0.12
N GLY A 130 0.82 11.21 0.76
CA GLY A 130 0.94 11.56 2.17
C GLY A 130 0.73 13.05 2.43
N TYR A 131 -0.19 13.69 1.71
CA TYR A 131 -0.52 15.11 1.73
C TYR A 131 0.51 15.94 0.94
N ASP A 132 1.63 16.32 1.53
CA ASP A 132 2.71 17.13 0.93
C ASP A 132 4.10 16.55 1.23
N ARG A 133 4.17 15.22 1.47
CA ARG A 133 5.40 14.60 2.01
C ARG A 133 6.25 13.91 0.96
N TYR A 134 5.63 13.19 0.05
CA TYR A 134 6.36 12.25 -0.82
C TYR A 134 6.08 12.62 -2.27
N GLU A 135 7.06 13.23 -2.91
CA GLU A 135 6.93 13.83 -4.23
C GLU A 135 7.50 12.94 -5.32
N CYS A 136 6.66 12.59 -6.28
CA CYS A 136 7.04 12.22 -7.63
C CYS A 136 7.08 13.48 -8.49
N GLN A 137 8.27 13.88 -8.92
CA GLN A 137 8.52 15.16 -9.60
C GLN A 137 7.78 15.27 -10.94
N VAL A 138 7.18 16.43 -11.17
CA VAL A 138 6.69 16.88 -12.48
C VAL A 138 7.55 18.05 -12.94
N LEU A 139 8.24 17.88 -14.07
CA LEU A 139 9.13 18.89 -14.62
C LEU A 139 9.21 18.74 -16.14
N ASP A 140 9.27 19.84 -16.88
CA ASP A 140 9.68 19.75 -18.28
C ASP A 140 11.18 19.42 -18.37
N SER A 141 11.50 18.15 -18.42
CA SER A 141 12.86 17.62 -18.56
C SER A 141 13.27 17.36 -20.02
N TYR A 142 12.45 17.77 -21.00
CA TYR A 142 12.77 17.63 -22.41
C TYR A 142 13.87 18.60 -22.81
N GLN A 143 15.07 18.10 -23.11
CA GLN A 143 16.23 18.90 -23.43
C GLN A 143 16.49 20.07 -22.42
N ASN A 144 16.22 19.80 -21.16
CA ASN A 144 16.35 20.72 -20.04
C ASN A 144 17.37 20.18 -19.03
N LYS A 145 18.48 20.84 -18.87
CA LYS A 145 19.52 20.45 -17.94
C LYS A 145 19.15 20.89 -16.53
N THR A 146 19.02 19.91 -15.63
CA THR A 146 18.79 20.10 -14.19
C THR A 146 19.54 19.04 -13.39
N TYR A 147 19.43 19.06 -12.06
CA TYR A 147 19.94 17.96 -11.23
C TYR A 147 19.06 16.70 -11.45
N ALA A 148 19.72 15.53 -11.51
CA ALA A 148 19.08 14.30 -11.96
C ALA A 148 17.94 13.86 -11.05
N ASP A 149 18.06 14.04 -9.73
CA ASP A 149 17.05 13.72 -8.72
C ASP A 149 15.94 14.77 -8.55
N GLY A 150 15.87 15.74 -9.46
CA GLY A 150 14.79 16.70 -9.61
C GLY A 150 14.23 16.74 -11.03
N SER A 151 14.58 15.78 -11.90
CA SER A 151 13.97 15.65 -13.23
C SER A 151 12.60 14.98 -13.17
N ALA A 152 11.85 14.97 -14.26
CA ALA A 152 10.53 14.32 -14.33
C ALA A 152 10.58 12.87 -13.84
N ALA A 153 9.61 12.49 -13.00
CA ALA A 153 9.50 11.17 -12.36
C ALA A 153 10.64 10.81 -11.39
N ALA A 154 11.46 11.78 -10.96
CA ALA A 154 12.34 11.58 -9.81
C ALA A 154 11.51 11.44 -8.52
N ILE A 155 11.97 10.62 -7.58
CA ILE A 155 11.59 10.76 -6.19
C ILE A 155 12.43 11.94 -5.65
N TYR A 156 11.80 13.10 -5.57
CA TYR A 156 12.49 14.38 -5.46
C TYR A 156 13.56 14.43 -4.37
N GLY A 157 14.79 14.78 -4.78
CA GLY A 157 15.95 14.86 -3.88
C GLY A 157 16.44 13.50 -3.36
N GLN A 158 15.88 12.36 -3.80
CA GLN A 158 16.26 11.02 -3.33
C GLN A 158 16.76 10.12 -4.46
N TYR A 159 15.95 9.93 -5.51
CA TYR A 159 16.28 9.01 -6.60
C TYR A 159 16.00 9.64 -7.96
N PRO A 160 16.98 9.75 -8.85
CA PRO A 160 16.73 10.10 -10.24
C PRO A 160 15.92 8.99 -10.91
N PRO A 161 15.16 9.30 -11.99
CA PRO A 161 14.57 8.27 -12.82
C PRO A 161 15.65 7.45 -13.51
N LEU A 162 15.37 6.17 -13.79
CA LEU A 162 16.29 5.27 -14.49
C LEU A 162 16.62 5.76 -15.89
N VAL A 163 15.66 6.39 -16.57
CA VAL A 163 15.80 7.00 -17.90
C VAL A 163 14.87 8.21 -17.99
N ASN A 164 15.20 9.16 -18.87
CA ASN A 164 14.35 10.28 -19.22
C ASN A 164 13.56 9.98 -20.51
N VAL A 165 12.25 9.87 -20.40
CA VAL A 165 11.33 9.56 -21.51
C VAL A 165 10.35 10.69 -21.80
N MET A 166 10.72 11.93 -21.40
CA MET A 166 9.94 13.13 -21.68
C MET A 166 9.69 13.33 -23.16
N LEU A 167 8.45 13.65 -23.49
CA LEU A 167 8.03 14.15 -24.80
C LEU A 167 8.25 15.66 -24.92
N PRO A 168 8.20 16.24 -26.14
CA PRO A 168 8.30 17.69 -26.31
C PRO A 168 7.23 18.45 -25.50
N PRO A 169 7.55 19.69 -25.04
CA PRO A 169 6.61 20.50 -24.26
C PRO A 169 5.25 20.65 -24.93
N GLY A 170 4.21 20.59 -24.13
CA GLY A 170 2.83 20.67 -24.59
C GLY A 170 2.20 19.32 -24.93
N GLN A 171 2.98 18.27 -25.12
CA GLN A 171 2.48 16.90 -25.26
C GLN A 171 2.09 16.33 -23.89
N TRP A 172 1.16 15.37 -23.90
CA TRP A 172 0.69 14.70 -22.69
C TRP A 172 1.68 13.63 -22.27
N GLU A 173 2.14 13.75 -21.05
CA GLU A 173 2.92 12.78 -20.30
C GLU A 173 1.97 11.92 -19.48
N VAL A 174 2.30 10.65 -19.28
CA VAL A 174 1.52 9.70 -18.48
C VAL A 174 2.37 9.20 -17.34
N TYR A 175 1.90 9.36 -16.12
CA TYR A 175 2.42 8.68 -14.94
C TYR A 175 1.46 7.61 -14.49
N ASP A 176 1.95 6.38 -14.39
CA ASP A 176 1.33 5.30 -13.64
C ASP A 176 2.21 4.98 -12.43
N ILE A 177 1.70 5.28 -11.25
CA ILE A 177 2.45 5.20 -9.99
C ILE A 177 1.81 4.15 -9.09
N VAL A 178 2.61 3.16 -8.64
CA VAL A 178 2.23 2.27 -7.56
C VAL A 178 2.86 2.81 -6.28
N TRP A 179 2.00 3.25 -5.38
CA TRP A 179 2.37 3.78 -4.07
C TRP A 179 2.10 2.77 -2.96
N THR A 180 3.06 2.59 -2.08
CA THR A 180 2.90 1.88 -0.80
C THR A 180 3.21 2.84 0.33
N ALA A 181 2.23 3.13 1.17
CA ALA A 181 2.38 4.04 2.29
C ALA A 181 3.29 3.47 3.38
N PRO A 182 4.02 4.30 4.13
CA PRO A 182 4.80 3.82 5.27
C PRO A 182 3.87 3.35 6.39
N ARG A 183 4.35 2.43 7.21
CA ARG A 183 3.63 1.92 8.37
C ARG A 183 4.34 2.33 9.65
N PHE A 184 3.56 2.64 10.67
CA PHE A 184 4.04 2.99 12.00
C PHE A 184 3.27 2.17 13.03
N ASP A 185 3.92 1.87 14.16
CA ASP A 185 3.24 1.29 15.33
C ASP A 185 2.47 2.37 16.12
N ALA A 186 1.83 1.96 17.22
CA ALA A 186 1.04 2.85 18.06
C ALA A 186 1.91 3.92 18.75
N GLU A 187 3.19 3.65 18.95
CA GLU A 187 4.19 4.55 19.54
C GLU A 187 4.81 5.50 18.51
N GLY A 188 4.45 5.37 17.23
CA GLY A 188 4.93 6.19 16.11
C GLY A 188 6.28 5.76 15.55
N LYS A 189 6.77 4.58 15.89
CA LYS A 189 8.00 4.01 15.33
C LYS A 189 7.71 3.44 13.94
N LEU A 190 8.64 3.69 13.01
CA LEU A 190 8.55 3.18 11.64
C LEU A 190 8.66 1.65 11.61
N LEU A 191 7.64 0.99 11.09
CA LEU A 191 7.59 -0.45 10.83
C LEU A 191 8.03 -0.79 9.40
N SER A 192 7.55 -0.03 8.41
CA SER A 192 7.97 -0.16 7.02
C SER A 192 8.02 1.20 6.34
N LYS A 193 8.99 1.38 5.46
CA LYS A 193 9.16 2.60 4.68
C LYS A 193 8.15 2.67 3.53
N ALA A 194 7.89 3.88 3.04
CA ALA A 194 7.17 4.10 1.81
C ALA A 194 7.93 3.53 0.60
N ARG A 195 7.18 3.12 -0.44
CA ARG A 195 7.75 2.61 -1.70
C ARG A 195 7.00 3.16 -2.89
N GLU A 196 7.74 3.40 -3.96
CA GLU A 196 7.17 3.78 -5.24
C GLU A 196 7.72 2.96 -6.40
N THR A 197 6.81 2.60 -7.31
CA THR A 197 7.13 2.16 -8.67
C THR A 197 6.47 3.15 -9.62
N VAL A 198 7.23 3.72 -10.57
CA VAL A 198 6.71 4.71 -11.51
C VAL A 198 6.98 4.25 -12.94
N PHE A 199 5.92 4.23 -13.73
CA PHE A 199 6.00 4.17 -15.18
C PHE A 199 5.73 5.58 -15.73
N HIS A 200 6.62 6.08 -16.55
CA HIS A 200 6.47 7.32 -17.27
C HIS A 200 6.35 6.99 -18.77
N ASN A 201 5.25 7.35 -19.39
CA ASN A 201 4.92 7.00 -20.78
C ASN A 201 5.06 5.49 -21.07
N GLY A 202 4.66 4.66 -20.09
CA GLY A 202 4.74 3.19 -20.17
C GLY A 202 6.14 2.61 -19.96
N VAL A 203 7.17 3.43 -19.71
CA VAL A 203 8.53 2.98 -19.41
C VAL A 203 8.77 3.01 -17.90
N LEU A 204 9.30 1.91 -17.35
CA LEU A 204 9.66 1.82 -15.93
C LEU A 204 10.82 2.77 -15.61
N VAL A 205 10.57 3.75 -14.74
CA VAL A 205 11.56 4.77 -14.36
C VAL A 205 11.91 4.75 -12.87
N GLN A 206 11.03 4.20 -12.02
CA GLN A 206 11.32 3.88 -10.62
C GLN A 206 10.84 2.46 -10.34
N ASN A 207 11.70 1.58 -9.82
CA ASN A 207 11.40 0.17 -9.62
C ASN A 207 11.33 -0.15 -8.13
N ASN A 208 10.15 -0.04 -7.53
CA ASN A 208 9.88 -0.37 -6.12
C ASN A 208 10.93 0.23 -5.18
N VAL A 209 11.29 1.50 -5.42
CA VAL A 209 12.29 2.20 -4.62
C VAL A 209 11.76 2.49 -3.23
N GLU A 210 12.62 2.33 -2.24
CA GLU A 210 12.30 2.57 -0.84
C GLU A 210 12.67 4.01 -0.47
N LEU A 211 11.68 4.85 -0.15
CA LEU A 211 11.92 6.23 0.21
C LEU A 211 12.66 6.33 1.55
N THR A 212 13.53 7.32 1.67
CA THR A 212 14.33 7.54 2.90
C THR A 212 13.59 8.38 3.96
N GLY A 213 12.43 8.92 3.62
CA GLY A 213 11.58 9.81 4.39
C GLY A 213 10.84 10.78 3.47
N PRO A 214 10.19 11.83 3.99
CA PRO A 214 9.62 12.89 3.17
C PRO A 214 10.66 13.49 2.23
N THR A 215 10.22 13.85 1.02
CA THR A 215 11.05 14.54 0.03
C THR A 215 11.32 15.98 0.48
N ALA A 216 12.48 16.51 0.14
CA ALA A 216 12.87 17.85 0.50
C ALA A 216 13.86 18.41 -0.51
N TRP A 217 13.86 19.74 -0.70
CA TRP A 217 14.80 20.42 -1.58
C TRP A 217 16.27 20.23 -1.15
N ILE A 218 16.54 20.28 0.16
CA ILE A 218 17.89 20.06 0.70
C ILE A 218 17.82 19.11 1.88
N GLY A 219 18.71 18.13 1.88
CA GLY A 219 18.81 17.13 2.93
C GLY A 219 17.79 16.03 2.82
N ARG A 220 17.72 15.19 3.85
CA ARG A 220 16.79 14.08 3.97
C ARG A 220 16.09 14.14 5.31
N ALA A 221 14.81 14.46 5.30
CA ALA A 221 14.01 14.50 6.49
C ALA A 221 13.75 13.07 7.01
N PRO A 222 13.83 12.83 8.32
CA PRO A 222 13.44 11.54 8.89
C PRO A 222 11.93 11.31 8.78
N TYR A 223 11.51 10.06 8.78
CA TYR A 223 10.11 9.72 8.92
C TYR A 223 9.53 10.30 10.21
N LYS A 224 8.30 10.80 10.11
CA LYS A 224 7.45 11.16 11.25
C LYS A 224 6.14 10.42 11.09
N ALA A 225 5.65 9.83 12.18
CA ALA A 225 4.39 9.08 12.15
C ALA A 225 3.24 9.95 11.63
N HIS A 226 2.44 9.34 10.78
CA HIS A 226 1.23 9.92 10.22
C HIS A 226 0.24 8.79 9.85
N PRO A 227 -1.05 9.10 9.64
CA PRO A 227 -2.00 8.10 9.15
C PRO A 227 -1.54 7.46 7.83
N GLU A 228 -1.84 6.19 7.66
CA GLU A 228 -1.56 5.45 6.43
C GLU A 228 -2.30 6.05 5.23
N ARG A 229 -3.52 6.53 5.47
CA ARG A 229 -4.38 7.13 4.44
C ARG A 229 -4.34 8.65 4.57
N LEU A 230 -3.84 9.30 3.54
CA LEU A 230 -3.77 10.76 3.42
C LEU A 230 -4.13 11.20 2.00
N PRO A 231 -4.51 12.48 1.79
CA PRO A 231 -4.77 13.00 0.46
C PRO A 231 -3.57 12.89 -0.48
N ILE A 232 -3.89 12.79 -1.77
CA ILE A 232 -2.95 13.01 -2.88
C ILE A 232 -3.00 14.49 -3.25
N ALA A 233 -1.86 15.11 -3.53
CA ALA A 233 -1.83 16.52 -3.91
C ALA A 233 -1.06 16.76 -5.21
N LEU A 234 -1.44 17.82 -5.92
CA LEU A 234 -0.75 18.36 -7.07
C LEU A 234 -0.18 19.73 -6.72
N GLN A 235 1.07 19.96 -7.07
CA GLN A 235 1.80 21.17 -6.69
C GLN A 235 1.55 22.32 -7.64
N ASP A 236 1.31 23.50 -7.07
CA ASP A 236 1.54 24.78 -7.74
C ASP A 236 2.97 25.26 -7.42
N HIS A 237 3.85 25.20 -8.41
CA HIS A 237 5.21 25.75 -8.35
C HIS A 237 5.37 27.02 -9.21
N GLY A 238 4.28 27.76 -9.44
CA GLY A 238 4.29 28.97 -10.25
C GLY A 238 4.31 28.73 -11.77
N ASN A 239 4.11 27.50 -12.21
CA ASN A 239 4.03 27.12 -13.63
C ASN A 239 2.63 26.62 -13.98
N PRO A 240 2.01 27.04 -15.10
CA PRO A 240 0.68 26.62 -15.48
C PRO A 240 0.68 25.21 -16.12
N VAL A 241 1.07 24.21 -15.34
CA VAL A 241 1.02 22.80 -15.74
C VAL A 241 -0.44 22.38 -15.90
N ARG A 242 -0.70 21.54 -16.88
CA ARG A 242 -2.04 21.04 -17.22
C ARG A 242 -2.17 19.59 -16.82
N PHE A 243 -3.36 19.20 -16.39
CA PHE A 243 -3.67 17.82 -15.99
C PHE A 243 -4.98 17.35 -16.63
N ARG A 244 -5.08 16.06 -16.90
CA ARG A 244 -6.31 15.38 -17.35
C ARG A 244 -6.31 13.93 -16.91
N ASN A 245 -7.44 13.25 -16.99
CA ASN A 245 -7.57 11.81 -16.77
C ASN A 245 -6.85 11.33 -15.50
N ILE A 246 -7.29 11.81 -14.35
CA ILE A 246 -6.68 11.44 -13.06
C ILE A 246 -7.60 10.43 -12.37
N TRP A 247 -7.07 9.25 -12.06
CA TRP A 247 -7.80 8.23 -11.33
C TRP A 247 -6.90 7.43 -10.40
N VAL A 248 -7.49 6.83 -9.38
CA VAL A 248 -6.79 6.02 -8.39
C VAL A 248 -7.53 4.71 -8.17
N ARG A 249 -6.79 3.61 -8.06
CA ARG A 249 -7.27 2.32 -7.57
C ARG A 249 -6.61 2.03 -6.24
N GLU A 250 -7.41 1.75 -5.22
CA GLU A 250 -6.85 1.27 -3.95
C GLU A 250 -6.37 -0.17 -4.12
N LEU A 251 -5.15 -0.42 -3.68
CA LEU A 251 -4.59 -1.75 -3.65
C LEU A 251 -5.04 -2.39 -2.34
N GLY A 252 -6.07 -3.24 -2.43
CA GLY A 252 -6.53 -4.01 -1.29
C GLY A 252 -5.42 -4.95 -0.79
N THR A 253 -5.27 -5.06 0.50
CA THR A 253 -4.55 -6.19 1.07
C THR A 253 -5.48 -7.39 0.97
N HIS A 254 -5.12 -8.39 0.17
CA HIS A 254 -5.80 -9.70 0.16
C HIS A 254 -5.53 -10.51 1.45
N ARG A 255 -5.19 -9.83 2.53
CA ARG A 255 -5.03 -10.49 3.82
C ARG A 255 -6.42 -10.84 4.37
N ARG A 256 -6.60 -12.09 4.77
CA ARG A 256 -7.69 -12.45 5.68
C ARG A 256 -7.65 -11.44 6.83
N LYS A 257 -8.81 -10.89 7.16
CA LYS A 257 -8.94 -9.90 8.23
C LYS A 257 -8.67 -10.62 9.55
N GLU A 258 -7.47 -10.46 10.08
CA GLU A 258 -7.16 -10.96 11.40
C GLU A 258 -7.95 -10.17 12.46
N MET A 259 -8.62 -10.89 13.34
CA MET A 259 -9.43 -10.30 14.39
C MET A 259 -8.68 -10.35 15.72
N MET A 260 -8.68 -9.24 16.45
CA MET A 260 -8.23 -9.25 17.84
C MET A 260 -9.27 -9.95 18.72
N VAL A 261 -8.86 -11.00 19.39
CA VAL A 261 -9.70 -11.78 20.34
C VAL A 261 -9.18 -11.51 21.75
N SER A 262 -10.10 -11.37 22.71
CA SER A 262 -9.70 -11.11 24.09
C SER A 262 -8.92 -12.27 24.71
N ASP A 263 -7.96 -11.96 25.59
CA ASP A 263 -7.14 -12.95 26.27
C ASP A 263 -8.00 -13.97 27.03
N ALA A 264 -9.05 -13.52 27.72
CA ALA A 264 -9.97 -14.41 28.43
C ALA A 264 -10.65 -15.45 27.53
N LEU A 265 -10.98 -15.07 26.27
CA LEU A 265 -11.58 -15.99 25.31
C LEU A 265 -10.53 -16.94 24.75
N LEU A 266 -9.33 -16.45 24.43
CA LEU A 266 -8.21 -17.30 23.98
C LEU A 266 -7.79 -18.31 25.07
N ASP A 267 -7.76 -17.89 26.32
CA ASP A 267 -7.45 -18.77 27.45
C ASP A 267 -8.52 -19.87 27.62
N SER A 268 -9.78 -19.58 27.28
CA SER A 268 -10.85 -20.57 27.29
C SER A 268 -10.68 -21.67 26.24
N TYR A 269 -9.92 -21.42 25.19
CA TYR A 269 -9.64 -22.38 24.12
C TYR A 269 -8.38 -23.23 24.38
N ALA A 270 -7.47 -22.76 25.24
CA ALA A 270 -6.26 -23.51 25.54
C ALA A 270 -6.60 -24.84 26.28
N GLY A 271 -6.01 -25.93 25.82
CA GLY A 271 -6.25 -27.25 26.43
C GLY A 271 -5.89 -28.38 25.47
N ASP A 272 -6.10 -29.61 25.99
CA ASP A 272 -5.94 -30.83 25.21
C ASP A 272 -7.33 -31.36 24.85
N TYR A 273 -7.51 -31.64 23.56
CA TYR A 273 -8.75 -32.16 23.00
C TYR A 273 -8.48 -33.52 22.36
N GLY A 274 -9.35 -34.48 22.59
CA GLY A 274 -9.28 -35.83 22.04
C GLY A 274 -10.47 -36.16 21.15
N ASP A 275 -10.28 -37.06 20.19
CA ASP A 275 -11.37 -37.67 19.44
C ASP A 275 -11.64 -39.11 19.94
N HIS A 276 -12.66 -39.77 19.36
CA HIS A 276 -13.03 -41.13 19.71
C HIS A 276 -12.08 -42.20 19.16
N ILE A 277 -11.11 -41.82 18.33
CA ILE A 277 -10.10 -42.73 17.74
C ILE A 277 -8.67 -42.42 18.22
N HIS A 278 -8.54 -41.76 19.36
CA HIS A 278 -7.27 -41.43 20.04
C HIS A 278 -6.36 -40.41 19.39
N ASN A 279 -6.83 -39.61 18.40
CA ASN A 279 -6.10 -38.46 17.98
C ASN A 279 -6.19 -37.34 19.03
N THR A 280 -5.18 -36.52 19.09
CA THR A 280 -5.12 -35.37 20.00
C THR A 280 -4.92 -34.08 19.21
N PHE A 281 -5.66 -33.04 19.61
CA PHE A 281 -5.50 -31.67 19.17
C PHE A 281 -5.15 -30.81 20.37
N LYS A 282 -3.91 -30.31 20.42
CA LYS A 282 -3.43 -29.55 21.60
C LYS A 282 -3.40 -28.07 21.25
N VAL A 283 -4.01 -27.25 22.08
CA VAL A 283 -4.04 -25.79 21.91
C VAL A 283 -3.31 -25.12 23.07
N ARG A 284 -2.39 -24.21 22.79
CA ARG A 284 -1.57 -23.51 23.77
C ARG A 284 -1.56 -22.00 23.53
N ARG A 285 -1.47 -21.23 24.61
CA ARG A 285 -1.21 -19.80 24.54
C ARG A 285 0.28 -19.56 24.26
N LEU A 286 0.56 -18.66 23.32
CA LEU A 286 1.91 -18.20 23.01
C LEU A 286 2.23 -16.89 23.76
N PRO A 287 3.53 -16.59 24.01
CA PRO A 287 3.94 -15.36 24.71
C PRO A 287 3.54 -14.07 24.01
N ASP A 288 3.35 -14.09 22.69
CA ASP A 288 2.92 -12.97 21.85
C ASP A 288 1.40 -12.74 21.85
N GLY A 289 0.65 -13.54 22.64
CA GLY A 289 -0.79 -13.40 22.76
C GLY A 289 -1.61 -14.21 21.75
N LEU A 290 -0.98 -15.01 20.88
CA LEU A 290 -1.66 -15.88 19.93
C LEU A 290 -1.93 -17.27 20.54
N LEU A 291 -2.59 -18.13 19.79
CA LEU A 291 -2.70 -19.57 20.07
C LEU A 291 -1.76 -20.35 19.16
N SER A 292 -1.22 -21.47 19.63
CA SER A 292 -0.74 -22.53 18.76
C SER A 292 -1.64 -23.74 18.85
N ALA A 293 -1.65 -24.54 17.79
CA ALA A 293 -2.32 -25.83 17.76
C ALA A 293 -1.36 -26.92 17.28
N THR A 294 -1.42 -28.10 17.91
CA THR A 294 -0.65 -29.27 17.48
C THR A 294 -1.61 -30.39 17.10
N LEU A 295 -1.48 -30.87 15.86
CA LEU A 295 -2.18 -32.03 15.32
C LEU A 295 -1.15 -32.96 14.69
N SER A 296 -1.16 -34.25 15.06
CA SER A 296 -0.21 -35.26 14.52
C SER A 296 1.26 -34.79 14.56
N ASP A 297 1.68 -34.20 15.68
CA ASP A 297 3.04 -33.66 15.93
C ASP A 297 3.43 -32.45 15.06
N VAL A 298 2.51 -31.88 14.29
CA VAL A 298 2.70 -30.61 13.56
C VAL A 298 2.14 -29.48 14.39
N GLU A 299 2.99 -28.55 14.82
CA GLU A 299 2.58 -27.35 15.52
C GLU A 299 2.43 -26.17 14.55
N VAL A 300 1.33 -25.44 14.66
CA VAL A 300 1.01 -24.26 13.84
C VAL A 300 0.53 -23.12 14.73
N VAL A 301 0.77 -21.88 14.30
CA VAL A 301 0.18 -20.70 14.94
C VAL A 301 -1.22 -20.46 14.38
N LEU A 302 -2.16 -20.18 15.26
CA LEU A 302 -3.57 -19.93 14.92
C LEU A 302 -3.85 -18.43 14.90
N HIS A 303 -4.43 -17.95 13.82
CA HIS A 303 -4.90 -16.59 13.62
C HIS A 303 -6.42 -16.55 13.63
N ALA A 304 -7.01 -15.58 14.33
CA ALA A 304 -8.45 -15.49 14.45
C ALA A 304 -9.11 -14.86 13.22
N GLU A 305 -10.06 -15.54 12.61
CA GLU A 305 -10.95 -15.01 11.56
C GLU A 305 -12.23 -14.41 12.18
N THR A 306 -12.78 -15.09 13.17
CA THR A 306 -13.89 -14.67 14.02
C THR A 306 -13.55 -14.97 15.48
N PRO A 307 -14.38 -14.60 16.46
CA PRO A 307 -14.12 -14.99 17.84
C PRO A 307 -13.93 -16.50 18.04
N THR A 308 -14.57 -17.34 17.22
CA THR A 308 -14.56 -18.80 17.35
C THR A 308 -13.81 -19.53 16.24
N LYS A 309 -13.58 -18.89 15.09
CA LYS A 309 -12.89 -19.51 13.95
C LYS A 309 -11.46 -19.03 13.84
N PHE A 310 -10.57 -19.99 13.68
CA PHE A 310 -9.14 -19.75 13.55
C PHE A 310 -8.58 -20.52 12.36
N TYR A 311 -7.47 -20.05 11.83
CA TYR A 311 -6.75 -20.64 10.70
C TYR A 311 -5.25 -20.59 10.93
N ALA A 312 -4.52 -21.52 10.32
CA ALA A 312 -3.06 -21.48 10.29
C ALA A 312 -2.55 -20.82 9.00
N LEU A 313 -1.41 -20.10 9.08
CA LEU A 313 -0.76 -19.48 7.92
C LEU A 313 0.19 -20.43 7.19
N THR A 314 0.56 -21.55 7.80
CA THR A 314 1.59 -22.47 7.29
C THR A 314 1.03 -23.80 6.80
N THR A 315 -0.25 -24.05 7.04
CA THR A 315 -0.97 -25.26 6.63
C THR A 315 -2.42 -24.92 6.34
N ASP A 316 -3.16 -25.83 5.73
CA ASP A 316 -4.62 -25.69 5.49
C ASP A 316 -5.48 -25.93 6.71
N LEU A 317 -4.88 -25.92 7.90
CA LEU A 317 -5.63 -26.17 9.12
C LEU A 317 -6.55 -24.98 9.42
N GLN A 318 -7.83 -25.28 9.57
CA GLN A 318 -8.85 -24.39 10.10
C GLN A 318 -9.50 -25.06 11.30
N CYS A 319 -9.90 -24.29 12.29
CA CYS A 319 -10.63 -24.82 13.44
C CYS A 319 -11.70 -23.85 13.93
N GLU A 320 -12.80 -24.42 14.44
CA GLU A 320 -13.89 -23.67 15.04
C GLU A 320 -14.15 -24.18 16.46
N PHE A 321 -13.91 -23.32 17.45
CA PHE A 321 -14.15 -23.63 18.85
C PHE A 321 -15.61 -23.42 19.23
N LYS A 322 -16.13 -24.37 20.02
CA LYS A 322 -17.46 -24.35 20.60
C LYS A 322 -17.33 -24.54 22.11
N VAL A 323 -17.69 -23.52 22.86
CA VAL A 323 -17.61 -23.52 24.32
C VAL A 323 -19.00 -23.29 24.89
N ASP A 324 -19.52 -24.28 25.65
CA ASP A 324 -20.77 -24.18 26.37
C ASP A 324 -20.56 -24.67 27.84
N GLY A 325 -20.32 -23.69 28.71
CA GLY A 325 -19.96 -23.94 30.10
C GLY A 325 -18.66 -24.75 30.22
N ALA A 326 -18.74 -25.96 30.81
CA ALA A 326 -17.60 -26.86 30.93
C ALA A 326 -17.32 -27.68 29.65
N ASN A 327 -18.27 -27.72 28.72
CA ASN A 327 -18.10 -28.45 27.47
C ASN A 327 -17.29 -27.62 26.47
N ARG A 328 -16.17 -28.16 26.03
CA ARG A 328 -15.33 -27.54 25.01
C ARG A 328 -15.12 -28.51 23.86
N GLU A 329 -15.49 -28.10 22.68
CA GLU A 329 -15.31 -28.86 21.45
C GLU A 329 -14.56 -27.99 20.45
N VAL A 330 -13.83 -28.60 19.53
CA VAL A 330 -13.23 -27.95 18.38
C VAL A 330 -13.44 -28.82 17.16
N ASP A 331 -13.97 -28.20 16.12
CA ASP A 331 -14.08 -28.77 14.79
C ASP A 331 -12.82 -28.39 14.00
N VAL A 332 -12.06 -29.36 13.49
CA VAL A 332 -10.81 -29.15 12.75
C VAL A 332 -10.96 -29.66 11.34
N THR A 333 -10.59 -28.82 10.37
CA THR A 333 -10.53 -29.16 8.94
C THR A 333 -9.08 -28.99 8.46
N VAL A 334 -8.57 -29.94 7.68
CA VAL A 334 -7.24 -29.87 7.08
C VAL A 334 -7.35 -30.16 5.59
N GLY A 335 -6.96 -29.18 4.76
CA GLY A 335 -7.02 -29.30 3.30
C GLY A 335 -8.42 -29.52 2.74
N ASP A 336 -8.48 -30.09 1.54
CA ASP A 336 -9.71 -30.45 0.84
C ASP A 336 -10.38 -31.72 1.40
N SER A 337 -10.04 -32.12 2.63
CA SER A 337 -10.70 -33.28 3.24
C SER A 337 -12.18 -32.96 3.40
N GLU A 338 -13.07 -33.77 2.81
CA GLU A 338 -14.52 -33.68 2.98
C GLU A 338 -14.98 -33.98 4.45
N GLY A 339 -14.03 -34.16 5.37
CA GLY A 339 -14.24 -34.54 6.74
C GLY A 339 -13.84 -33.47 7.75
N VAL A 340 -14.78 -33.09 8.61
CA VAL A 340 -14.51 -32.31 9.83
C VAL A 340 -14.13 -33.27 10.94
N MET A 341 -12.92 -33.16 11.47
CA MET A 341 -12.49 -33.89 12.69
C MET A 341 -13.04 -33.16 13.89
N LYS A 342 -13.73 -33.89 14.77
CA LYS A 342 -14.33 -33.33 15.99
C LYS A 342 -13.57 -33.80 17.23
N PHE A 343 -13.05 -32.85 17.96
CA PHE A 343 -12.31 -33.09 19.20
C PHE A 343 -13.05 -32.49 20.37
N ARG A 344 -12.94 -33.15 21.53
CA ARG A 344 -13.53 -32.70 22.80
C ARG A 344 -12.46 -32.57 23.86
N ALA A 345 -12.54 -31.53 24.68
CA ALA A 345 -11.68 -31.45 25.85
C ALA A 345 -12.02 -32.59 26.81
N GLY A 346 -10.99 -33.23 27.33
CA GLY A 346 -11.15 -34.22 28.40
C GLY A 346 -11.78 -33.61 29.66
N PRO A 347 -12.38 -34.41 30.53
CA PRO A 347 -12.95 -33.96 31.81
C PRO A 347 -11.89 -33.38 32.76
#